data_ce8742096e6ec5284b2b3f37ff3e336c
#
_entry.id   ce8742096e6ec5284b2b3f37ff3e336c
#
_cell.length_a   1.000
_cell.length_b   1.000
_cell.length_c   1.000
_cell.angle_alpha   90.00
_cell.angle_beta   90.00
_cell.angle_gamma   90.00
#
_symmetry.space_group_name_H-M   'P 1'
#
loop_
_entity.id
_entity.type
_entity.pdbx_description
1 polymer ?
#
loop_
_entity_poly.entity_id
_entity_poly.type
_entity_poly.pdbx_seq_one_letter_code
_entity_poly.pdbx_strand_id
1 'polypeptide(L)'
;MKAYELIEWLNEHHPQKFAEDWDNVGLLVGDDQKEISHVFLALDLTEPVLDEAVAAGADMILTHHPMIFSGIKKINNHTFTGRKILRLIKEDICLLYTSPSPRDRTRS
;
A
#
# COMPACT_ATOMS: atom_id res chain seq x y z
N MET A 1 -2.77 16.32 5.10
CA MET A 1 -3.41 15.83 3.87
C MET A 1 -4.11 14.53 4.15
N LYS A 2 -5.36 14.43 3.79
CA LYS A 2 -6.10 13.19 3.96
C LYS A 2 -5.64 12.14 2.97
N ALA A 3 -5.78 10.86 3.31
CA ALA A 3 -5.36 9.79 2.43
C ALA A 3 -6.03 9.88 1.05
N TYR A 4 -7.33 10.18 1.00
CA TYR A 4 -8.04 10.30 -0.28
C TYR A 4 -7.48 11.43 -1.15
N GLU A 5 -7.01 12.51 -0.54
CA GLU A 5 -6.42 13.63 -1.28
C GLU A 5 -5.10 13.20 -1.94
N LEU A 6 -4.29 12.45 -1.21
CA LEU A 6 -3.03 11.92 -1.75
C LEU A 6 -3.31 10.93 -2.89
N ILE A 7 -4.32 10.08 -2.74
CA ILE A 7 -4.69 9.11 -3.76
C ILE A 7 -5.15 9.85 -5.04
N GLU A 8 -5.96 10.89 -4.90
CA GLU A 8 -6.39 11.69 -6.03
C GLU A 8 -5.21 12.36 -6.73
N TRP A 9 -4.28 12.91 -5.96
CA TRP A 9 -3.08 13.54 -6.50
C TRP A 9 -2.25 12.52 -7.30
N LEU A 10 -2.06 11.33 -6.75
CA LEU A 10 -1.31 10.27 -7.43
C LEU A 10 -2.00 9.83 -8.71
N ASN A 11 -3.33 9.74 -8.70
CA ASN A 11 -4.08 9.36 -9.90
C ASN A 11 -3.95 10.40 -11.01
N GLU A 12 -3.83 11.68 -10.68
CA GLU A 12 -3.61 12.73 -11.66
C GLU A 12 -2.22 12.66 -12.28
N HIS A 13 -1.21 12.34 -11.46
CA HIS A 13 0.20 12.33 -11.89
C HIS A 13 0.67 10.96 -12.37
N HIS A 14 0.00 9.89 -11.91
CA HIS A 14 0.33 8.52 -12.25
C HIS A 14 -0.96 7.73 -12.49
N PRO A 15 -1.63 7.97 -13.66
CA PRO A 15 -2.94 7.37 -13.91
C PRO A 15 -2.95 5.85 -13.79
N GLN A 16 -3.91 5.35 -13.03
CA GLN A 16 -4.08 3.91 -12.83
C GLN A 16 -4.65 3.20 -14.06
N LYS A 17 -5.12 3.94 -15.07
CA LYS A 17 -5.69 3.37 -16.29
C LYS A 17 -4.73 2.45 -17.05
N PHE A 18 -3.44 2.53 -16.74
CA PHE A 18 -2.43 1.67 -17.36
C PHE A 18 -2.20 0.37 -16.59
N ALA A 19 -2.82 0.22 -15.43
CA ALA A 19 -2.72 -1.01 -14.67
C ALA A 19 -3.53 -2.10 -15.36
N GLU A 20 -3.07 -3.36 -15.21
CA GLU A 20 -3.83 -4.49 -15.72
C GLU A 20 -5.09 -4.67 -14.88
N ASP A 21 -6.14 -5.23 -15.48
CA ASP A 21 -7.42 -5.44 -14.79
C ASP A 21 -7.28 -6.29 -13.54
N TRP A 22 -6.36 -7.25 -13.55
CA TRP A 22 -6.12 -8.12 -12.40
C TRP A 22 -5.27 -7.45 -11.32
N ASP A 23 -4.71 -6.30 -11.62
CA ASP A 23 -3.81 -5.57 -10.71
C ASP A 23 -4.66 -4.85 -9.65
N ASN A 24 -4.41 -5.15 -8.39
CA ASN A 24 -5.19 -4.60 -7.28
C ASN A 24 -4.60 -3.31 -6.77
N VAL A 25 -4.68 -2.25 -7.59
CA VAL A 25 -4.13 -0.94 -7.24
C VAL A 25 -5.07 -0.16 -6.35
N GLY A 26 -4.52 0.74 -5.55
CA GLY A 26 -5.28 1.64 -4.71
C GLY A 26 -5.03 1.40 -3.24
N LEU A 27 -5.95 1.88 -2.42
CA LEU A 27 -5.87 1.73 -0.97
C LEU A 27 -6.26 0.30 -0.59
N LEU A 28 -5.28 -0.48 -0.18
CA LEU A 28 -5.51 -1.88 0.17
C LEU A 28 -5.91 -2.07 1.62
N VAL A 29 -5.33 -1.29 2.52
CA VAL A 29 -5.64 -1.36 3.95
C VAL A 29 -5.70 0.07 4.48
N GLY A 30 -6.76 0.38 5.21
CA GLY A 30 -6.88 1.65 5.91
C GLY A 30 -8.12 2.45 5.56
N ASP A 31 -8.24 3.60 6.22
CA ASP A 31 -9.35 4.53 6.05
C ASP A 31 -8.86 5.72 5.23
N ASP A 32 -9.55 6.03 4.14
CA ASP A 32 -9.16 7.12 3.24
C ASP A 32 -9.37 8.50 3.86
N GLN A 33 -10.03 8.58 5.00
CA GLN A 33 -10.22 9.83 5.73
C GLN A 33 -9.08 10.11 6.72
N LYS A 34 -8.13 9.20 6.84
CA LYS A 34 -7.01 9.35 7.75
C LYS A 34 -6.10 10.50 7.33
N GLU A 35 -5.67 11.29 8.31
CA GLU A 35 -4.68 12.35 8.08
C GLU A 35 -3.31 11.73 7.87
N ILE A 36 -2.67 12.05 6.77
CA ILE A 36 -1.36 11.51 6.39
C ILE A 36 -0.32 12.62 6.45
N SER A 37 0.70 12.42 7.28
CA SER A 37 1.85 13.34 7.41
C SER A 37 3.15 12.70 6.95
N HIS A 38 3.27 11.38 7.11
CA HIS A 38 4.51 10.64 6.78
C HIS A 38 4.18 9.44 5.91
N VAL A 39 4.75 9.41 4.72
CA VAL A 39 4.60 8.30 3.79
C VAL A 39 5.93 7.56 3.69
N PHE A 40 5.91 6.26 3.90
CA PHE A 40 7.08 5.39 3.78
C PHE A 40 7.02 4.68 2.43
N LEU A 41 8.04 4.87 1.60
CA LEU A 41 8.08 4.27 0.27
C LEU A 41 8.86 2.97 0.31
N ALA A 42 8.32 1.93 -0.32
CA ALA A 42 8.99 0.64 -0.41
C ALA A 42 8.58 -0.07 -1.68
N LEU A 43 9.43 -0.95 -2.18
CA LEU A 43 9.08 -1.79 -3.33
C LEU A 43 8.07 -2.85 -2.90
N ASP A 44 8.30 -3.43 -1.74
CA ASP A 44 7.56 -4.58 -1.25
C ASP A 44 7.22 -4.38 0.22
N LEU A 45 6.11 -4.94 0.66
CA LEU A 45 5.75 -4.92 2.07
C LEU A 45 6.24 -6.22 2.73
N THR A 46 7.38 -6.12 3.38
CA THR A 46 7.96 -7.21 4.17
C THR A 46 7.85 -6.88 5.66
N GLU A 47 8.05 -7.86 6.52
CA GLU A 47 8.05 -7.60 7.96
C GLU A 47 9.14 -6.62 8.38
N PRO A 48 10.39 -6.73 7.88
CA PRO A 48 11.41 -5.71 8.17
C PRO A 48 11.02 -4.31 7.72
N VAL A 49 10.37 -4.18 6.56
CA VAL A 49 9.88 -2.89 6.06
C VAL A 49 8.81 -2.34 7.00
N LEU A 50 7.91 -3.18 7.49
CA LEU A 50 6.91 -2.78 8.47
C LEU A 50 7.56 -2.26 9.75
N ASP A 51 8.58 -2.96 10.24
CA ASP A 51 9.31 -2.56 11.43
C ASP A 51 9.93 -1.17 11.25
N GLU A 52 10.55 -0.94 10.08
CA GLU A 52 11.14 0.35 9.76
C GLU A 52 10.10 1.46 9.67
N ALA A 53 8.98 1.18 9.03
CA ALA A 53 7.90 2.15 8.86
C ALA A 53 7.30 2.55 10.22
N VAL A 54 7.09 1.57 11.09
CA VAL A 54 6.59 1.83 12.44
C VAL A 54 7.57 2.68 13.22
N ALA A 55 8.86 2.34 13.16
CA ALA A 55 9.90 3.09 13.84
C ALA A 55 10.02 4.53 13.32
N ALA A 56 9.75 4.74 12.03
CA ALA A 56 9.80 6.06 11.42
C ALA A 56 8.54 6.89 11.66
N GLY A 57 7.53 6.32 12.29
CA GLY A 57 6.27 7.01 12.53
C GLY A 57 5.42 7.20 11.28
N ALA A 58 5.48 6.27 10.36
CA ALA A 58 4.73 6.35 9.11
C ALA A 58 3.23 6.26 9.34
N ASP A 59 2.47 7.05 8.59
CA ASP A 59 1.02 7.00 8.56
C ASP A 59 0.53 6.17 7.39
N MET A 60 1.35 6.02 6.36
CA MET A 60 1.03 5.27 5.15
C MET A 60 2.30 4.64 4.60
N ILE A 61 2.15 3.44 4.05
CA ILE A 61 3.20 2.78 3.29
C ILE A 61 2.73 2.72 1.83
N LEU A 62 3.56 3.20 0.92
CA LEU A 62 3.30 3.15 -0.52
C LEU A 62 4.23 2.12 -1.15
N THR A 63 3.65 1.11 -1.79
CA THR A 63 4.42 0.04 -2.42
C THR A 63 4.17 -0.02 -3.91
N HIS A 64 5.14 -0.56 -4.64
CA HIS A 64 5.05 -0.80 -6.08
C HIS A 64 4.84 -2.27 -6.42
N HIS A 65 4.99 -3.16 -5.45
CA HIS A 65 4.69 -4.58 -5.63
C HIS A 65 3.41 -4.91 -4.89
N PRO A 66 2.49 -5.65 -5.51
CA PRO A 66 1.21 -5.91 -4.89
C PRO A 66 1.31 -6.93 -3.76
N MET A 67 0.54 -6.68 -2.71
CA MET A 67 0.13 -7.75 -1.81
C MET A 67 -1.10 -8.37 -2.43
N ILE A 68 -1.07 -9.68 -2.61
CA ILE A 68 -2.20 -10.37 -3.22
C ILE A 68 -3.27 -10.61 -2.16
N PHE A 69 -4.42 -9.97 -2.35
CA PHE A 69 -5.57 -10.15 -1.46
C PHE A 69 -6.65 -11.04 -2.06
N SER A 70 -6.49 -11.39 -3.33
CA SER A 70 -7.47 -12.23 -4.02
C SER A 70 -7.64 -13.56 -3.31
N GLY A 71 -8.89 -13.91 -3.01
CA GLY A 71 -9.20 -15.18 -2.37
C GLY A 71 -8.95 -15.23 -0.87
N ILE A 72 -8.61 -14.13 -0.23
CA ILE A 72 -8.45 -14.11 1.22
C ILE A 72 -9.82 -14.28 1.88
N LYS A 73 -9.92 -15.29 2.70
CA LYS A 73 -11.16 -15.59 3.45
C LYS A 73 -10.97 -15.39 4.95
N LYS A 74 -9.73 -15.32 5.41
CA LYS A 74 -9.40 -15.19 6.82
C LYS A 74 -8.23 -14.22 6.97
N ILE A 75 -8.32 -13.36 7.97
CA ILE A 75 -7.24 -12.45 8.33
C ILE A 75 -6.86 -12.79 9.77
N ASN A 76 -5.72 -13.42 9.95
CA ASN A 76 -5.24 -13.84 11.25
C ASN A 76 -3.71 -13.98 11.23
N ASN A 77 -3.16 -14.49 12.30
CA ASN A 77 -1.70 -14.60 12.47
C ASN A 77 -1.10 -15.87 11.86
N HIS A 78 -1.90 -16.66 11.16
CA HIS A 78 -1.43 -17.93 10.61
C HIS A 78 -0.73 -17.80 9.26
N THR A 79 -0.89 -16.66 8.59
CA THR A 79 -0.25 -16.41 7.30
C THR A 79 0.58 -15.14 7.37
N PHE A 80 1.59 -15.03 6.46
CA PHE A 80 2.37 -13.80 6.35
C PHE A 80 1.50 -12.60 6.01
N THR A 81 0.60 -12.77 5.06
CA THR A 81 -0.31 -11.70 4.65
C THR A 81 -1.20 -11.27 5.79
N GLY A 82 -1.78 -12.23 6.52
CA GLY A 82 -2.63 -11.93 7.66
C GLY A 82 -1.90 -11.17 8.75
N ARG A 83 -0.68 -11.59 9.08
CA ARG A 83 0.12 -10.90 10.08
C ARG A 83 0.43 -9.45 9.69
N LYS A 84 0.75 -9.23 8.41
CA LYS A 84 1.02 -7.87 7.91
C LYS A 84 -0.22 -7.00 8.00
N ILE A 85 -1.38 -7.52 7.60
CA ILE A 85 -2.64 -6.78 7.67
C ILE A 85 -2.97 -6.42 9.12
N LEU A 86 -2.86 -7.39 10.03
CA LEU A 86 -3.11 -7.14 11.45
C LEU A 86 -2.18 -6.07 12.00
N ARG A 87 -0.91 -6.11 11.63
CA ARG A 87 0.05 -5.12 12.07
C ARG A 87 -0.25 -3.74 11.55
N LEU A 88 -0.61 -3.63 10.27
CA LEU A 88 -1.00 -2.34 9.69
C LEU A 88 -2.18 -1.72 10.43
N ILE A 89 -3.19 -2.53 10.72
CA ILE A 89 -4.37 -2.07 11.44
C ILE A 89 -4.02 -1.66 12.87
N LYS A 90 -3.24 -2.47 13.56
CA LYS A 90 -2.82 -2.20 14.93
C LYS A 90 -2.02 -0.92 15.06
N GLU A 91 -1.12 -0.67 14.11
CA GLU A 91 -0.27 0.52 14.11
C GLU A 91 -0.93 1.70 13.40
N ASP A 92 -2.16 1.52 12.92
CA ASP A 92 -2.93 2.55 12.23
C ASP A 92 -2.15 3.11 11.02
N ILE A 93 -1.64 2.20 10.19
CA ILE A 93 -0.89 2.56 8.98
C ILE A 93 -1.70 2.14 7.76
N CYS A 94 -1.89 3.06 6.82
CA CYS A 94 -2.54 2.74 5.55
C CYS A 94 -1.55 2.08 4.61
N LEU A 95 -2.03 1.16 3.78
CA LEU A 95 -1.24 0.55 2.72
C LEU A 95 -1.82 0.95 1.38
N LEU A 96 -1.02 1.66 0.59
CA LEU A 96 -1.39 2.08 -0.76
C LEU A 96 -0.48 1.38 -1.75
N TYR A 97 -1.09 0.73 -2.73
CA TYR A 97 -0.37 0.11 -3.83
C TYR A 97 -0.60 0.88 -5.11
N THR A 98 0.48 1.24 -5.78
CA THR A 98 0.40 1.84 -7.10
C THR A 98 1.18 0.98 -8.08
N SER A 99 0.59 0.78 -9.26
CA SER A 99 1.25 0.08 -10.33
C SER A 99 2.45 0.88 -10.82
N PRO A 100 3.57 0.25 -11.23
CA PRO A 100 4.65 0.97 -11.87
C PRO A 100 4.15 1.68 -13.12
N SER A 101 4.76 2.83 -13.46
CA SER A 101 4.41 3.50 -14.71
C SER A 101 4.78 2.60 -15.89
N PRO A 102 4.12 2.78 -17.05
CA PRO A 102 4.50 2.02 -18.24
C PRO A 102 5.97 2.17 -18.61
N ARG A 103 6.53 3.34 -18.34
CA ARG A 103 7.95 3.59 -18.58
C ARG A 103 8.84 2.70 -17.72
N ASP A 104 8.49 2.53 -16.46
CA ASP A 104 9.25 1.66 -15.56
C ASP A 104 9.14 0.20 -15.95
N ARG A 105 7.97 -0.20 -16.44
CA ARG A 105 7.76 -1.57 -16.91
C ARG A 105 8.63 -1.93 -18.09
N THR A 106 8.87 -0.98 -18.99
CA THR A 106 9.66 -1.23 -20.18
C THR A 106 11.14 -1.38 -19.86
N ARG A 107 11.58 -0.94 -18.71
CA ARG A 107 12.96 -1.09 -18.27
C ARG A 107 13.24 -2.45 -17.66
N SER A 108 12.23 -3.06 -17.13
CA SER A 108 12.37 -4.36 -16.50
C SER A 108 12.14 -5.47 -17.52
#